data_c74cd35c9259d01b193192d80c5450a8
#
_entry.id   c74cd35c9259d01b193192d80c5450a8
#
_cell.length_a   1.000
_cell.length_b   1.000
_cell.length_c   1.000
_cell.angle_alpha   90.00
_cell.angle_beta   90.00
_cell.angle_gamma   90.00
#
_symmetry.space_group_name_H-M   'P 1'
#
loop_
_entity.id
_entity.type
_entity.pdbx_description
1 polymer ?
#
loop_
_entity_poly.entity_id
_entity_poly.type
_entity_poly.pdbx_seq_one_letter_code
_entity_poly.pdbx_strand_id
1 'polypeptide(L)'
;MEFLVDMVTTVPDGTTDAEVDAIRIREAARSRELAAQGHLLRLWRPPLEAGEWRTWALFRAADATELESVLSSMPLRVWRHDMVTPLTVHPSDPGSGDVRAIRHQPARQR
;
A
#
# COMPACT_ATOMS: atom_id res chain seq x y z
N MET A 1 -1.15 2.20 -12.93
CA MET A 1 -2.35 1.68 -12.28
C MET A 1 -2.14 1.62 -10.79
N GLU A 2 -3.13 2.02 -10.02
CA GLU A 2 -3.01 2.06 -8.57
C GLU A 2 -3.82 0.95 -7.93
N PHE A 3 -3.34 0.51 -6.77
CA PHE A 3 -3.94 -0.59 -6.02
C PHE A 3 -3.96 -0.24 -4.54
N LEU A 4 -5.11 -0.46 -3.91
CA LEU A 4 -5.19 -0.42 -2.46
C LEU A 4 -4.90 -1.83 -1.94
N VAL A 5 -3.96 -1.93 -1.02
CA VAL A 5 -3.56 -3.23 -0.47
C VAL A 5 -3.77 -3.22 1.03
N ASP A 6 -4.57 -4.18 1.50
CA ASP A 6 -4.83 -4.39 2.91
C ASP A 6 -3.89 -5.52 3.36
N MET A 7 -2.93 -5.19 4.19
CA MET A 7 -1.86 -6.08 4.60
C MET A 7 -2.07 -6.52 6.03
N VAL A 8 -2.32 -7.80 6.23
CA VAL A 8 -2.48 -8.38 7.56
C VAL A 8 -1.28 -9.27 7.86
N THR A 9 -0.54 -8.93 8.90
CA THR A 9 0.67 -9.68 9.29
C THR A 9 0.37 -10.55 10.50
N THR A 10 0.72 -11.82 10.40
CA THR A 10 0.59 -12.78 11.51
C THR A 10 1.96 -13.35 11.81
N VAL A 11 2.47 -13.06 12.99
CA VAL A 11 3.77 -13.56 13.42
C VAL A 11 3.59 -15.00 13.90
N PRO A 12 4.36 -15.96 13.37
CA PRO A 12 4.25 -17.34 13.81
C PRO A 12 4.60 -17.50 15.30
N ASP A 13 3.92 -18.43 15.95
CA ASP A 13 4.24 -18.76 17.34
C ASP A 13 5.69 -19.19 17.46
N GLY A 14 6.33 -18.78 18.54
CA GLY A 14 7.74 -19.12 18.79
C GLY A 14 8.74 -18.18 18.13
N THR A 15 8.28 -17.18 17.39
CA THR A 15 9.16 -16.16 16.83
C THR A 15 9.63 -15.24 17.96
N THR A 16 10.93 -15.00 18.03
CA THR A 16 11.48 -14.13 19.06
C THR A 16 11.29 -12.65 18.72
N ASP A 17 11.31 -11.79 19.73
CA ASP A 17 11.22 -10.35 19.52
C ASP A 17 12.37 -9.86 18.63
N ALA A 18 13.56 -10.43 18.80
CA ALA A 18 14.71 -10.07 17.98
C ALA A 18 14.48 -10.39 16.49
N GLU A 19 13.84 -11.53 16.21
CA GLU A 19 13.51 -11.91 14.84
C GLU A 19 12.48 -10.97 14.24
N VAL A 20 11.47 -10.58 15.02
CA VAL A 20 10.47 -9.61 14.58
C VAL A 20 11.13 -8.27 14.27
N ASP A 21 11.98 -7.78 15.17
CA ASP A 21 12.66 -6.50 14.97
C ASP A 21 13.55 -6.53 13.74
N ALA A 22 14.27 -7.62 13.51
CA ALA A 22 15.15 -7.75 12.36
C ALA A 22 14.35 -7.66 11.04
N ILE A 23 13.22 -8.33 10.95
CA ILE A 23 12.43 -8.29 9.73
C ILE A 23 11.74 -6.94 9.55
N ARG A 24 11.33 -6.28 10.65
CA ARG A 24 10.79 -4.93 10.59
C ARG A 24 11.78 -3.93 10.00
N ILE A 25 13.03 -4.03 10.41
CA ILE A 25 14.09 -3.14 9.91
C ILE A 25 14.27 -3.32 8.42
N ARG A 26 14.31 -4.58 7.96
CA ARG A 26 14.43 -4.87 6.52
C ARG A 26 13.21 -4.44 5.74
N GLU A 27 12.02 -4.60 6.32
CA GLU A 27 10.79 -4.15 5.69
C GLU A 27 10.78 -2.63 5.52
N ALA A 28 11.20 -1.89 6.55
CA ALA A 28 11.26 -0.43 6.47
C ALA A 28 12.24 0.02 5.39
N ALA A 29 13.38 -0.64 5.27
CA ALA A 29 14.35 -0.33 4.22
C ALA A 29 13.78 -0.60 2.83
N ARG A 30 13.10 -1.74 2.65
CA ARG A 30 12.50 -2.09 1.37
C ARG A 30 11.37 -1.13 1.01
N SER A 31 10.57 -0.71 1.99
CA SER A 31 9.50 0.27 1.77
C SER A 31 10.06 1.59 1.26
N ARG A 32 11.19 2.04 1.80
CA ARG A 32 11.83 3.26 1.30
C ARG A 32 12.32 3.10 -0.13
N GLU A 33 12.87 1.94 -0.48
CA GLU A 33 13.29 1.67 -1.85
C GLU A 33 12.08 1.70 -2.80
N LEU A 34 10.99 1.06 -2.41
CA LEU A 34 9.78 1.02 -3.23
C LEU A 34 9.17 2.41 -3.39
N ALA A 35 9.22 3.24 -2.35
CA ALA A 35 8.77 4.62 -2.43
C ALA A 35 9.64 5.41 -3.41
N ALA A 36 10.96 5.26 -3.34
CA ALA A 36 11.88 5.93 -4.25
C ALA A 36 11.67 5.50 -5.70
N GLN A 37 11.28 4.24 -5.92
CA GLN A 37 11.00 3.72 -7.25
C GLN A 37 9.60 4.08 -7.76
N GLY A 38 8.77 4.72 -6.94
CA GLY A 38 7.42 5.12 -7.32
C GLY A 38 6.37 4.02 -7.19
N HIS A 39 6.71 2.89 -6.59
CA HIS A 39 5.74 1.81 -6.39
C HIS A 39 4.92 1.99 -5.13
N LEU A 40 5.52 2.42 -4.03
CA LEU A 40 4.80 2.65 -2.77
C LEU A 40 4.49 4.14 -2.65
N LEU A 41 3.19 4.49 -2.62
CA LEU A 41 2.75 5.87 -2.61
C LEU A 41 2.32 6.35 -1.24
N ARG A 42 1.57 5.54 -0.50
CA ARG A 42 1.03 5.90 0.80
C ARG A 42 0.94 4.69 1.71
N LEU A 43 1.06 4.93 3.00
CA LEU A 43 0.81 3.94 4.04
C LEU A 43 -0.11 4.54 5.10
N TRP A 44 -1.06 3.74 5.60
CA TRP A 44 -1.94 4.13 6.69
C TRP A 44 -1.99 3.04 7.74
N ARG A 45 -2.20 3.46 8.98
CA ARG A 45 -2.47 2.53 10.06
C ARG A 45 -3.95 2.65 10.43
N PRO A 46 -4.79 1.66 10.07
CA PRO A 46 -6.20 1.70 10.48
C PRO A 46 -6.31 1.48 11.99
N PRO A 47 -7.49 1.75 12.59
CA PRO A 47 -7.70 1.39 13.99
C PRO A 47 -7.47 -0.11 14.17
N LEU A 48 -6.72 -0.48 15.23
CA LEU A 48 -6.32 -1.87 15.46
C LEU A 48 -6.89 -2.39 16.76
N GLU A 49 -7.22 -3.68 16.76
CA GLU A 49 -7.50 -4.43 17.96
C GLU A 49 -6.19 -4.81 18.63
N ALA A 50 -6.26 -5.20 19.91
CA ALA A 50 -5.06 -5.63 20.62
C ALA A 50 -4.44 -6.85 19.92
N GLY A 51 -3.14 -6.78 19.67
CA GLY A 51 -2.41 -7.86 19.01
C GLY A 51 -2.55 -7.91 17.50
N GLU A 52 -3.33 -7.02 16.91
CA GLU A 52 -3.50 -6.95 15.47
C GLU A 52 -2.35 -6.18 14.82
N TRP A 53 -1.87 -6.69 13.70
CA TRP A 53 -0.86 -6.01 12.90
C TRP A 53 -1.37 -5.87 11.48
N ARG A 54 -1.80 -4.68 11.13
CA ARG A 54 -2.46 -4.41 9.86
C ARG A 54 -2.04 -3.05 9.32
N THR A 55 -1.81 -3.00 8.03
CA THR A 55 -1.42 -1.76 7.34
C THR A 55 -2.21 -1.67 6.04
N TRP A 56 -2.67 -0.47 5.73
CA TRP A 56 -3.23 -0.19 4.42
C TRP A 56 -2.20 0.56 3.60
N ALA A 57 -2.06 0.19 2.34
CA ALA A 57 -1.06 0.78 1.46
C ALA A 57 -1.66 1.12 0.10
N LEU A 58 -1.15 2.19 -0.50
CA LEU A 58 -1.44 2.53 -1.89
C LEU A 58 -0.19 2.27 -2.70
N PHE A 59 -0.31 1.38 -3.69
CA PHE A 59 0.78 1.03 -4.59
C PHE A 59 0.48 1.43 -6.02
N ARG A 60 1.53 1.65 -6.79
CA ARG A 60 1.44 1.83 -8.24
C ARG A 60 2.28 0.79 -8.94
N ALA A 61 1.71 0.18 -9.97
CA ALA A 61 2.38 -0.80 -10.81
C ALA A 61 1.73 -0.81 -12.19
N ALA A 62 2.40 -1.36 -13.17
CA ALA A 62 1.86 -1.43 -14.53
C ALA A 62 0.61 -2.31 -14.58
N ASP A 63 0.63 -3.40 -13.82
CA ASP A 63 -0.47 -4.37 -13.77
C ASP A 63 -0.38 -5.20 -12.49
N ALA A 64 -1.31 -6.12 -12.32
CA ALA A 64 -1.37 -6.99 -11.13
C ALA A 64 -0.14 -7.90 -11.03
N THR A 65 0.43 -8.31 -12.14
CA THR A 65 1.62 -9.17 -12.15
C THR A 65 2.84 -8.43 -11.59
N GLU A 66 3.04 -7.20 -12.03
CA GLU A 66 4.12 -6.38 -11.49
C GLU A 66 3.89 -6.09 -10.01
N LEU A 67 2.65 -5.80 -9.61
CA LEU A 67 2.33 -5.57 -8.21
C LEU A 67 2.69 -6.78 -7.36
N GLU A 68 2.36 -7.98 -7.83
CA GLU A 68 2.69 -9.20 -7.09
C GLU A 68 4.20 -9.36 -6.93
N SER A 69 4.98 -9.04 -7.96
CA SER A 69 6.43 -9.01 -7.85
C SER A 69 6.93 -8.04 -6.80
N VAL A 70 6.32 -6.84 -6.75
CA VAL A 70 6.66 -5.83 -5.77
C VAL A 70 6.32 -6.32 -4.36
N LEU A 71 5.10 -6.81 -4.15
CA LEU A 71 4.66 -7.27 -2.82
C LEU A 71 5.50 -8.45 -2.34
N SER A 72 5.82 -9.40 -3.21
CA SER A 72 6.61 -10.56 -2.82
C SER A 72 8.07 -10.23 -2.54
N SER A 73 8.54 -9.07 -2.98
CA SER A 73 9.90 -8.61 -2.67
C SER A 73 10.03 -8.03 -1.25
N MET A 74 8.91 -7.84 -0.56
CA MET A 74 8.90 -7.24 0.77
C MET A 74 9.17 -8.32 1.83
N PRO A 75 10.11 -8.08 2.76
CA PRO A 75 10.49 -9.11 3.76
C PRO A 75 9.34 -9.62 4.62
N LEU A 76 8.38 -8.75 4.99
CA LEU A 76 7.23 -9.17 5.80
C LEU A 76 6.26 -10.08 5.07
N ARG A 77 6.38 -10.21 3.74
CA ARG A 77 5.44 -11.00 2.94
C ARG A 77 5.31 -12.43 3.45
N VAL A 78 6.38 -12.99 4.03
CA VAL A 78 6.36 -14.36 4.56
C VAL A 78 5.35 -14.56 5.70
N TRP A 79 4.99 -13.45 6.39
CA TRP A 79 4.03 -13.48 7.49
C TRP A 79 2.74 -12.77 7.13
N ARG A 80 2.59 -12.32 5.89
CA ARG A 80 1.55 -11.37 5.54
C ARG A 80 0.56 -11.95 4.54
N HIS A 81 -0.70 -11.63 4.75
CA HIS A 81 -1.76 -11.86 3.79
C HIS A 81 -2.14 -10.50 3.20
N ASP A 82 -2.05 -10.36 1.90
CA ASP A 82 -2.35 -9.13 1.19
C ASP A 82 -3.65 -9.27 0.42
N MET A 83 -4.58 -8.35 0.68
CA MET A 83 -5.82 -8.26 -0.10
C MET A 83 -5.70 -7.04 -1.01
N VAL A 84 -5.72 -7.29 -2.32
CA VAL A 84 -5.46 -6.28 -3.34
C VAL A 84 -6.77 -5.85 -3.99
N THR A 85 -6.99 -4.53 -4.04
CA THR A 85 -8.12 -3.94 -4.75
C THR A 85 -7.57 -3.01 -5.83
N PRO A 86 -7.76 -3.33 -7.11
CA PRO A 86 -7.35 -2.41 -8.17
C PRO A 86 -8.27 -1.18 -8.17
N LEU A 87 -7.67 -0.03 -8.43
CA LEU A 87 -8.39 1.24 -8.39
C LEU A 87 -8.43 1.87 -9.77
N THR A 88 -9.58 2.44 -10.09
CA THR A 88 -9.73 3.30 -11.26
C THR A 88 -10.20 4.66 -10.77
N VAL A 89 -9.81 5.70 -11.50
CA VAL A 89 -10.22 7.05 -11.13
C VAL A 89 -11.72 7.21 -11.35
N HIS A 90 -12.41 7.70 -10.34
CA HIS A 90 -13.83 8.01 -10.44
C HIS A 90 -14.00 9.25 -11.34
N PRO A 91 -15.03 9.31 -12.18
CA PRO A 91 -15.24 10.48 -13.05
C PRO A 91 -15.35 11.80 -12.29
N SER A 92 -15.79 11.76 -11.05
CA SER A 92 -15.95 12.96 -10.23
C SER A 92 -14.78 13.19 -9.27
N ASP A 93 -13.67 12.45 -9.43
CA ASP A 93 -12.52 12.63 -8.55
C ASP A 93 -11.91 14.02 -8.79
N PRO A 94 -11.89 14.90 -7.78
CA PRO A 94 -11.31 16.23 -7.93
C PRO A 94 -9.79 16.21 -8.07
N GLY A 95 -9.14 15.14 -7.60
CA GLY A 95 -7.70 15.00 -7.63
C GLY A 95 -7.19 14.17 -8.78
N SER A 96 -7.94 14.03 -9.87
CA SER A 96 -7.59 13.13 -10.95
C SER A 96 -6.32 13.56 -11.70
N GLY A 97 -5.87 14.78 -11.54
CA GLY A 97 -4.74 15.30 -12.30
C GLY A 97 -5.10 15.79 -13.69
N ASP A 98 -6.34 15.67 -14.09
CA ASP A 98 -6.80 16.20 -15.37
C ASP A 98 -7.20 17.66 -15.19
N VAL A 99 -6.31 18.52 -15.57
CA VAL A 99 -6.49 19.95 -15.39
C VAL A 99 -7.70 20.46 -16.14
N ARG A 100 -7.98 19.89 -17.29
CA ARG A 100 -9.17 20.31 -18.04
C ARG A 100 -10.45 19.95 -17.34
N ALA A 101 -10.51 18.76 -16.77
CA ALA A 101 -11.68 18.34 -16.03
C ALA A 101 -11.89 19.25 -14.83
N ILE A 102 -10.83 19.59 -14.13
CA ILE A 102 -10.92 20.49 -13.00
C ILE A 102 -11.42 21.86 -13.43
N ARG A 103 -10.91 22.38 -14.52
CA ARG A 103 -11.35 23.70 -14.99
C ARG A 103 -12.78 23.71 -15.45
N HIS A 104 -13.29 22.61 -15.95
CA HIS A 104 -14.69 22.56 -16.34
C HIS A 104 -15.62 22.49 -15.16
N GLN A 105 -15.11 22.09 -14.03
CA GLN A 105 -15.93 21.92 -12.88
C GLN A 105 -16.19 23.12 -12.06
N PRO A 106 -15.34 24.11 -12.07
CA PRO A 106 -15.56 25.24 -11.21
C PRO A 106 -16.91 25.88 -11.38
N ALA A 107 -17.41 25.84 -12.55
CA ALA A 107 -18.68 26.47 -12.79
C ALA A 107 -19.80 25.86 -11.99
N ARG A 108 -19.59 24.69 -11.51
CA ARG A 108 -20.63 24.07 -10.82
C ARG A 108 -20.66 24.29 -9.43
N GLN A 109 -19.75 24.98 -9.05
CA GLN A 109 -19.74 25.08 -7.79
C GLN A 109 -20.74 25.66 -7.26
N ARG A 110 -21.07 25.46 -7.10
CA ARG A 110 -22.04 25.85 -6.74
C ARG A 110 -22.37 25.78 -5.66
#